data_fdfca5a83cd2ca834cec77d963a3e223
#
_entry.id   fdfca5a83cd2ca834cec77d963a3e223
#
_cell.length_a   1.000
_cell.length_b   1.000
_cell.length_c   1.000
_cell.angle_alpha   90.00
_cell.angle_beta   90.00
_cell.angle_gamma   90.00
#
_symmetry.space_group_name_H-M   'P 1'
#
loop_
_entity.id
_entity.type
_entity.pdbx_description
1 polymer ?
#
loop_
_entity_poly.entity_id
_entity_poly.type
_entity_poly.pdbx_seq_one_letter_code
_entity_poly.pdbx_strand_id
1 'polypeptide(L)'
;MTPANDAIPLWLVSVICELWFALSWILDQLPKWSPVTRETYLDRLALRYDREGEPSRLSPIDFFVSTVDPLKEPPIITANTVLSILAVDYPVDRNSCYVSDDGASMLCFDTLSETAEFARRWVPFCKKFAIEPRAPEFYFSQKIDYLKDKVQPTFVKERRAMKREYEEFKVRINGLVAKAEKKPEEGWVMQDGTPWPGNNTRDHPGMIQVYLGSQGALDVEGHELPRLVYVSREKRPGHNHHKKAGAMNALVRVSAVLTNAPFILNLDCDHYVNNSKAVREAMCFLMDPQLGKKLCYVQFPQRFDGIDLHDRYANRNVVFFDINMKGLDGIQGPVYVGTGCVFNRQALYGYDPPRPEKRPKMTSAPRAPGVLQEAGQEG
;
A
#
# COMPACT_ATOMS: atom_id res chain seq x y z
N MET A 1 2.02 -26.29 40.61
CA MET A 1 0.57 -25.99 40.71
C MET A 1 -0.06 -26.97 41.67
N THR A 2 -0.70 -26.47 42.74
CA THR A 2 -1.46 -27.33 43.66
C THR A 2 -2.87 -27.56 43.10
N PRO A 3 -3.41 -28.78 43.17
CA PRO A 3 -4.76 -29.05 42.68
C PRO A 3 -5.81 -28.28 43.49
N ALA A 4 -6.77 -27.66 42.78
CA ALA A 4 -7.95 -27.06 43.40
C ALA A 4 -9.01 -28.16 43.58
N ASN A 5 -9.14 -28.74 44.79
CA ASN A 5 -10.01 -29.89 45.04
C ASN A 5 -11.48 -29.62 44.73
N ASP A 6 -11.91 -28.35 44.84
CA ASP A 6 -13.31 -27.93 44.60
C ASP A 6 -13.61 -27.71 43.11
N ALA A 7 -12.57 -27.68 42.24
CA ALA A 7 -12.70 -27.37 40.82
C ALA A 7 -11.70 -28.16 39.95
N ILE A 8 -11.56 -29.46 40.22
CA ILE A 8 -10.61 -30.31 39.51
C ILE A 8 -10.70 -30.24 37.97
N PRO A 9 -11.89 -30.21 37.34
CA PRO A 9 -11.96 -30.07 35.87
C PRO A 9 -11.35 -28.77 35.36
N LEU A 10 -11.60 -27.63 36.00
CA LEU A 10 -11.05 -26.33 35.65
C LEU A 10 -9.53 -26.26 35.87
N TRP A 11 -9.05 -26.87 36.99
CA TRP A 11 -7.63 -26.99 37.26
C TRP A 11 -6.94 -27.84 36.20
N LEU A 12 -7.54 -28.96 35.77
CA LEU A 12 -6.99 -29.80 34.70
C LEU A 12 -6.89 -29.07 33.37
N VAL A 13 -7.95 -28.32 33.00
CA VAL A 13 -7.93 -27.45 31.80
C VAL A 13 -6.80 -26.44 31.90
N SER A 14 -6.63 -25.76 33.06
CA SER A 14 -5.53 -24.82 33.26
C SER A 14 -4.16 -25.47 33.05
N VAL A 15 -3.94 -26.66 33.60
CA VAL A 15 -2.68 -27.40 33.43
C VAL A 15 -2.45 -27.74 31.95
N ILE A 16 -3.47 -28.21 31.24
CA ILE A 16 -3.38 -28.48 29.79
C ILE A 16 -3.03 -27.21 29.01
N CYS A 17 -3.65 -26.09 29.32
CA CYS A 17 -3.33 -24.82 28.70
C CYS A 17 -1.88 -24.40 28.95
N GLU A 18 -1.37 -24.54 30.18
CA GLU A 18 0.03 -24.22 30.50
C GLU A 18 1.02 -25.10 29.74
N LEU A 19 0.75 -26.41 29.65
CA LEU A 19 1.56 -27.33 28.86
C LEU A 19 1.52 -27.00 27.38
N TRP A 20 0.35 -26.60 26.86
CA TRP A 20 0.22 -26.14 25.49
C TRP A 20 1.01 -24.84 25.24
N PHE A 21 0.93 -23.87 26.15
CA PHE A 21 1.73 -22.64 26.04
C PHE A 21 3.23 -22.94 26.08
N ALA A 22 3.68 -23.84 26.96
CA ALA A 22 5.09 -24.25 27.02
C ALA A 22 5.55 -24.88 25.70
N LEU A 23 4.77 -25.78 25.14
CA LEU A 23 5.05 -26.39 23.83
C LEU A 23 5.07 -25.38 22.72
N SER A 24 4.05 -24.52 22.66
CA SER A 24 3.94 -23.44 21.66
C SER A 24 5.12 -22.49 21.74
N TRP A 25 5.54 -22.14 22.96
CA TRP A 25 6.71 -21.29 23.17
C TRP A 25 8.01 -21.94 22.64
N ILE A 26 8.21 -23.23 22.90
CA ILE A 26 9.38 -23.97 22.37
C ILE A 26 9.36 -23.98 20.85
N LEU A 27 8.21 -24.25 20.23
CA LEU A 27 8.06 -24.24 18.77
C LEU A 27 8.32 -22.85 18.18
N ASP A 28 7.91 -21.78 18.87
CA ASP A 28 8.17 -20.39 18.45
C ASP A 28 9.66 -19.99 18.50
N GLN A 29 10.49 -20.74 19.25
CA GLN A 29 11.95 -20.51 19.26
C GLN A 29 12.65 -21.15 18.04
N LEU A 30 12.09 -22.19 17.42
CA LEU A 30 12.74 -22.93 16.33
C LEU A 30 13.18 -22.03 15.16
N PRO A 31 12.34 -21.11 14.64
CA PRO A 31 12.77 -20.22 13.57
C PRO A 31 13.97 -19.33 13.95
N LYS A 32 14.10 -18.97 15.23
CA LYS A 32 15.12 -18.06 15.73
C LYS A 32 16.54 -18.67 15.76
N TRP A 33 16.65 -19.98 15.60
CA TRP A 33 17.93 -20.67 15.62
C TRP A 33 18.73 -20.58 14.32
N SER A 34 18.05 -20.29 13.21
CA SER A 34 18.68 -20.20 11.89
C SER A 34 18.20 -18.95 11.11
N PRO A 35 18.49 -17.74 11.62
CA PRO A 35 18.08 -16.52 10.92
C PRO A 35 18.87 -16.37 9.62
N VAL A 36 18.15 -16.03 8.55
CA VAL A 36 18.73 -15.73 7.23
C VAL A 36 18.83 -14.22 7.05
N THR A 37 20.02 -13.72 6.75
CA THR A 37 20.22 -12.33 6.32
C THR A 37 20.40 -12.31 4.81
N ARG A 38 19.54 -11.59 4.12
CA ARG A 38 19.64 -11.42 2.67
C ARG A 38 20.26 -10.08 2.35
N GLU A 39 21.10 -10.07 1.33
CA GLU A 39 21.75 -8.88 0.82
C GLU A 39 21.17 -8.50 -0.54
N THR A 40 21.13 -7.21 -0.82
CA THR A 40 20.69 -6.63 -2.09
C THR A 40 21.86 -5.91 -2.75
N TYR A 41 21.88 -5.92 -4.08
CA TYR A 41 22.95 -5.30 -4.87
C TYR A 41 22.35 -4.34 -5.89
N LEU A 42 22.10 -3.11 -5.47
CA LEU A 42 21.46 -2.06 -6.29
C LEU A 42 22.26 -1.75 -7.56
N ASP A 43 23.60 -1.77 -7.48
CA ASP A 43 24.47 -1.53 -8.63
C ASP A 43 24.27 -2.60 -9.72
N ARG A 44 24.11 -3.87 -9.32
CA ARG A 44 23.83 -4.97 -10.25
C ARG A 44 22.44 -4.85 -10.87
N LEU A 45 21.45 -4.40 -10.08
CA LEU A 45 20.12 -4.10 -10.58
C LEU A 45 20.17 -2.98 -11.63
N ALA A 46 20.88 -1.89 -11.32
CA ALA A 46 21.05 -0.75 -12.21
C ALA A 46 21.75 -1.15 -13.52
N LEU A 47 22.88 -1.87 -13.44
CA LEU A 47 23.59 -2.37 -14.61
C LEU A 47 22.74 -3.24 -15.54
N ARG A 48 21.74 -3.92 -15.00
CA ARG A 48 20.87 -4.83 -15.75
C ARG A 48 19.63 -4.14 -16.32
N TYR A 49 19.01 -3.26 -15.53
CA TYR A 49 17.67 -2.75 -15.83
C TYR A 49 17.55 -1.23 -15.88
N ASP A 50 18.54 -0.46 -15.41
CA ASP A 50 18.45 0.99 -15.25
C ASP A 50 19.78 1.67 -15.55
N ARG A 51 20.29 1.44 -16.77
CA ARG A 51 21.56 2.00 -17.23
C ARG A 51 21.43 3.48 -17.50
N GLU A 52 22.46 4.24 -17.14
CA GLU A 52 22.53 5.66 -17.44
C GLU A 52 22.49 5.89 -18.95
N GLY A 53 21.65 6.84 -19.40
CA GLY A 53 21.47 7.17 -20.82
C GLY A 53 20.53 6.25 -21.60
N GLU A 54 20.02 5.17 -20.98
CA GLU A 54 19.01 4.29 -21.59
C GLU A 54 17.67 4.44 -20.88
N PRO A 55 16.52 4.20 -21.57
CA PRO A 55 15.22 4.11 -20.90
C PRO A 55 15.23 2.99 -19.85
N SER A 56 14.75 3.26 -18.65
CA SER A 56 14.71 2.29 -17.57
C SER A 56 13.84 1.07 -17.95
N ARG A 57 14.34 -0.13 -17.69
CA ARG A 57 13.65 -1.40 -17.86
C ARG A 57 13.19 -2.01 -16.52
N LEU A 58 13.22 -1.22 -15.45
CA LEU A 58 12.63 -1.62 -14.18
C LEU A 58 11.14 -1.90 -14.36
N SER A 59 10.64 -2.93 -13.71
CA SER A 59 9.24 -3.31 -13.84
C SER A 59 8.32 -2.30 -13.17
N PRO A 60 7.14 -2.00 -13.74
CA PRO A 60 6.15 -1.15 -13.10
C PRO A 60 5.69 -1.70 -11.74
N ILE A 61 5.31 -0.80 -10.83
CA ILE A 61 4.78 -1.12 -9.52
C ILE A 61 3.56 -0.23 -9.19
N ASP A 62 2.52 -0.85 -8.65
CA ASP A 62 1.34 -0.18 -8.13
C ASP A 62 1.40 -0.15 -6.60
N PHE A 63 1.33 1.03 -6.00
CA PHE A 63 1.22 1.19 -4.55
C PHE A 63 -0.26 1.26 -4.18
N PHE A 64 -0.65 0.48 -3.17
CA PHE A 64 -1.98 0.47 -2.62
C PHE A 64 -1.95 1.02 -1.20
N VAL A 65 -2.58 2.15 -1.01
CA VAL A 65 -2.75 2.78 0.31
C VAL A 65 -4.20 2.63 0.72
N SER A 66 -4.47 2.12 1.91
CA SER A 66 -5.84 1.93 2.41
C SER A 66 -6.15 2.86 3.56
N THR A 67 -7.29 3.56 3.46
CA THR A 67 -7.89 4.35 4.54
C THR A 67 -9.40 4.07 4.59
N VAL A 68 -10.01 4.28 5.74
CA VAL A 68 -11.44 4.01 5.97
C VAL A 68 -12.15 5.21 6.55
N ASP A 69 -11.57 5.83 7.58
CA ASP A 69 -12.21 6.90 8.35
C ASP A 69 -11.20 8.02 8.60
N PRO A 70 -11.23 9.10 7.80
CA PRO A 70 -10.26 10.18 7.92
C PRO A 70 -10.39 11.01 9.21
N LEU A 71 -11.42 10.77 10.04
CA LEU A 71 -11.52 11.38 11.37
C LEU A 71 -10.72 10.59 12.41
N LYS A 72 -10.56 9.27 12.19
CA LYS A 72 -9.72 8.40 13.03
C LYS A 72 -8.30 8.29 12.50
N GLU A 73 -8.15 8.36 11.19
CA GLU A 73 -6.91 8.32 10.44
C GLU A 73 -6.62 9.73 9.90
N PRO A 74 -5.91 10.61 10.64
CA PRO A 74 -5.77 12.02 10.28
C PRO A 74 -5.29 12.21 8.84
N PRO A 75 -5.97 13.03 8.01
CA PRO A 75 -5.67 13.18 6.59
C PRO A 75 -4.23 13.60 6.30
N ILE A 76 -3.62 14.35 7.19
CA ILE A 76 -2.20 14.78 7.05
C ILE A 76 -1.24 13.58 7.10
N ILE A 77 -1.56 12.52 7.85
CA ILE A 77 -0.75 11.30 7.93
C ILE A 77 -0.83 10.55 6.59
N THR A 78 -2.05 10.35 6.07
CA THR A 78 -2.27 9.76 4.74
C THR A 78 -1.54 10.56 3.66
N ALA A 79 -1.61 11.89 3.70
CA ALA A 79 -0.91 12.76 2.76
C ALA A 79 0.61 12.57 2.83
N ASN A 80 1.20 12.46 4.02
CA ASN A 80 2.63 12.20 4.19
C ASN A 80 3.05 10.83 3.61
N THR A 81 2.23 9.80 3.81
CA THR A 81 2.43 8.48 3.21
C THR A 81 2.42 8.56 1.68
N VAL A 82 1.39 9.21 1.10
CA VAL A 82 1.28 9.41 -0.35
C VAL A 82 2.47 10.19 -0.90
N LEU A 83 2.86 11.29 -0.26
CA LEU A 83 4.01 12.11 -0.68
C LEU A 83 5.33 11.31 -0.65
N SER A 84 5.51 10.44 0.35
CA SER A 84 6.68 9.56 0.40
C SER A 84 6.72 8.56 -0.74
N ILE A 85 5.55 8.05 -1.17
CA ILE A 85 5.41 7.12 -2.30
C ILE A 85 5.69 7.83 -3.63
N LEU A 86 5.11 9.02 -3.84
CA LEU A 86 5.32 9.78 -5.07
C LEU A 86 6.78 10.22 -5.24
N ALA A 87 7.50 10.35 -4.13
CA ALA A 87 8.89 10.78 -4.11
C ALA A 87 9.92 9.63 -4.07
N VAL A 88 9.52 8.34 -4.16
CA VAL A 88 10.48 7.21 -4.17
C VAL A 88 11.49 7.34 -5.30
N ASP A 89 12.68 6.77 -5.09
CA ASP A 89 13.73 6.69 -6.10
C ASP A 89 13.42 5.56 -7.09
N TYR A 90 12.43 5.83 -7.96
CA TYR A 90 11.97 4.91 -8.98
C TYR A 90 11.53 5.68 -10.24
N PRO A 91 11.59 5.09 -11.45
CA PRO A 91 11.14 5.77 -12.66
C PRO A 91 9.68 6.22 -12.57
N VAL A 92 9.42 7.44 -12.99
CA VAL A 92 8.11 8.10 -12.82
C VAL A 92 7.01 7.38 -13.59
N ASP A 93 7.31 6.94 -14.81
CA ASP A 93 6.41 6.18 -15.68
C ASP A 93 6.12 4.74 -15.18
N ARG A 94 6.88 4.29 -14.18
CA ARG A 94 6.82 2.94 -13.60
C ARG A 94 6.22 2.91 -12.19
N ASN A 95 5.79 4.06 -11.67
CA ASN A 95 5.25 4.22 -10.32
C ASN A 95 3.82 4.75 -10.37
N SER A 96 2.88 4.06 -9.73
CA SER A 96 1.49 4.50 -9.61
C SER A 96 0.97 4.26 -8.20
N CYS A 97 0.39 5.30 -7.59
CA CYS A 97 -0.18 5.26 -6.25
C CYS A 97 -1.71 5.26 -6.32
N TYR A 98 -2.33 4.27 -5.72
CA TYR A 98 -3.77 4.10 -5.60
C TYR A 98 -4.15 4.23 -4.13
N VAL A 99 -5.00 5.19 -3.81
CA VAL A 99 -5.53 5.37 -2.45
C VAL A 99 -6.97 4.86 -2.41
N SER A 100 -7.19 3.81 -1.62
CA SER A 100 -8.51 3.26 -1.38
C SER A 100 -9.15 3.96 -0.20
N ASP A 101 -10.19 4.73 -0.46
CA ASP A 101 -11.07 5.30 0.56
C ASP A 101 -12.33 4.42 0.70
N ASP A 102 -12.34 3.54 1.69
CA ASP A 102 -13.46 2.62 1.94
C ASP A 102 -14.63 3.32 2.65
N GLY A 103 -14.43 4.55 3.13
CA GLY A 103 -15.45 5.41 3.72
C GLY A 103 -16.15 6.34 2.73
N ALA A 104 -15.68 6.45 1.49
CA ALA A 104 -16.18 7.39 0.48
C ALA A 104 -16.23 8.84 0.98
N SER A 105 -15.21 9.28 1.70
CA SER A 105 -15.16 10.57 2.36
C SER A 105 -14.74 11.69 1.42
N MET A 106 -15.54 12.76 1.32
CA MET A 106 -15.14 13.96 0.59
C MET A 106 -13.87 14.58 1.20
N LEU A 107 -13.65 14.47 2.51
CA LEU A 107 -12.43 14.94 3.14
C LEU A 107 -11.18 14.21 2.61
N CYS A 108 -11.24 12.90 2.41
CA CYS A 108 -10.16 12.14 1.80
C CYS A 108 -9.92 12.58 0.35
N PHE A 109 -11.00 12.76 -0.41
CA PHE A 109 -10.96 13.23 -1.80
C PHE A 109 -10.28 14.61 -1.92
N ASP A 110 -10.73 15.60 -1.15
CA ASP A 110 -10.15 16.96 -1.14
C ASP A 110 -8.70 16.95 -0.64
N THR A 111 -8.39 16.14 0.38
CA THR A 111 -7.01 15.96 0.89
C THR A 111 -6.07 15.48 -0.19
N LEU A 112 -6.47 14.52 -1.03
CA LEU A 112 -5.63 14.02 -2.12
C LEU A 112 -5.45 15.06 -3.24
N SER A 113 -6.44 15.92 -3.47
CA SER A 113 -6.30 17.06 -4.38
C SER A 113 -5.22 18.03 -3.91
N GLU A 114 -5.26 18.43 -2.63
CA GLU A 114 -4.23 19.30 -2.03
C GLU A 114 -2.86 18.60 -1.99
N THR A 115 -2.83 17.29 -1.73
CA THR A 115 -1.60 16.49 -1.75
C THR A 115 -0.98 16.43 -3.13
N ALA A 116 -1.79 16.28 -4.18
CA ALA A 116 -1.33 16.32 -5.57
C ALA A 116 -0.70 17.66 -5.94
N GLU A 117 -1.30 18.78 -5.50
CA GLU A 117 -0.75 20.12 -5.75
C GLU A 117 0.58 20.33 -4.99
N PHE A 118 0.66 19.93 -3.72
CA PHE A 118 1.92 20.03 -2.97
C PHE A 118 3.00 19.11 -3.54
N ALA A 119 2.66 17.93 -4.06
CA ALA A 119 3.59 16.98 -4.67
C ALA A 119 4.36 17.57 -5.85
N ARG A 120 3.77 18.53 -6.61
CA ARG A 120 4.41 19.22 -7.73
C ARG A 120 5.69 19.96 -7.34
N ARG A 121 5.83 20.33 -6.06
CA ARG A 121 7.01 21.00 -5.50
C ARG A 121 7.84 20.08 -4.64
N TRP A 122 7.18 19.21 -3.88
CA TRP A 122 7.85 18.29 -2.97
C TRP A 122 8.70 17.23 -3.68
N VAL A 123 8.17 16.61 -4.73
CA VAL A 123 8.85 15.54 -5.45
C VAL A 123 10.16 16.02 -6.10
N PRO A 124 10.19 17.12 -6.89
CA PRO A 124 11.45 17.63 -7.43
C PRO A 124 12.44 18.06 -6.34
N PHE A 125 11.97 18.69 -5.25
CA PHE A 125 12.83 19.01 -4.12
C PHE A 125 13.52 17.78 -3.52
N CYS A 126 12.77 16.69 -3.31
CA CYS A 126 13.33 15.42 -2.80
C CYS A 126 14.40 14.85 -3.72
N LYS A 127 14.14 14.85 -5.02
CA LYS A 127 15.07 14.33 -6.04
C LYS A 127 16.33 15.18 -6.15
N LYS A 128 16.17 16.52 -6.22
CA LYS A 128 17.26 17.48 -6.34
C LYS A 128 18.27 17.38 -5.21
N PHE A 129 17.81 17.20 -3.99
CA PHE A 129 18.67 17.19 -2.80
C PHE A 129 18.89 15.79 -2.22
N ALA A 130 18.36 14.76 -2.85
CA ALA A 130 18.47 13.35 -2.40
C ALA A 130 18.17 13.19 -0.89
N ILE A 131 17.12 13.87 -0.42
CA ILE A 131 16.76 13.87 1.00
C ILE A 131 16.11 12.56 1.43
N GLU A 132 16.23 12.23 2.74
CA GLU A 132 15.58 11.10 3.40
C GLU A 132 15.14 11.47 4.84
N PRO A 133 14.02 10.94 5.37
CA PRO A 133 12.96 10.30 4.60
C PRO A 133 12.19 11.32 3.74
N ARG A 134 11.50 10.84 2.70
CA ARG A 134 10.74 11.71 1.79
C ARG A 134 9.28 11.92 2.19
N ALA A 135 8.99 11.75 3.48
CA ALA A 135 7.74 12.12 4.13
C ALA A 135 7.95 13.48 4.82
N PRO A 136 7.24 14.55 4.43
CA PRO A 136 7.56 15.92 4.85
C PRO A 136 7.58 16.12 6.37
N GLU A 137 6.59 15.58 7.10
CA GLU A 137 6.50 15.72 8.56
C GLU A 137 7.77 15.18 9.24
N PHE A 138 8.16 13.97 8.87
CA PHE A 138 9.32 13.28 9.43
C PHE A 138 10.63 13.91 8.99
N TYR A 139 10.72 14.36 7.75
CA TYR A 139 11.89 15.07 7.25
C TYR A 139 12.12 16.40 7.97
N PHE A 140 11.07 17.22 8.17
CA PHE A 140 11.21 18.52 8.82
C PHE A 140 11.31 18.43 10.34
N SER A 141 10.95 17.31 10.97
CA SER A 141 11.19 17.04 12.39
C SER A 141 12.65 16.77 12.71
N GLN A 142 13.44 16.32 11.73
CA GLN A 142 14.86 16.05 11.91
C GLN A 142 15.66 17.34 12.13
N LYS A 143 16.57 17.29 13.11
CA LYS A 143 17.54 18.35 13.35
C LYS A 143 18.71 18.19 12.41
N ILE A 144 18.95 19.19 11.55
CA ILE A 144 20.10 19.23 10.65
C ILE A 144 21.16 20.15 11.27
N ASP A 145 22.35 19.64 11.45
CA ASP A 145 23.53 20.43 11.83
C ASP A 145 24.22 20.96 10.57
N TYR A 146 23.87 22.18 10.19
CA TYR A 146 24.38 22.81 8.99
C TYR A 146 25.89 23.01 8.97
N LEU A 147 26.55 23.04 10.13
CA LEU A 147 28.00 23.22 10.24
C LEU A 147 28.72 21.89 10.06
N LYS A 148 28.24 20.85 10.72
CA LYS A 148 28.80 19.49 10.67
C LYS A 148 28.64 18.86 9.30
N ASP A 149 27.47 19.05 8.68
CA ASP A 149 27.11 18.38 7.43
C ASP A 149 27.60 19.16 6.19
N LYS A 150 28.36 20.27 6.37
CA LYS A 150 28.90 21.13 5.28
C LYS A 150 27.84 21.50 4.23
N VAL A 151 26.68 21.90 4.69
CA VAL A 151 25.51 22.08 3.85
C VAL A 151 25.61 23.34 2.99
N GLN A 152 25.28 23.22 1.71
CA GLN A 152 25.34 24.34 0.78
C GLN A 152 24.30 25.42 1.12
N PRO A 153 24.61 26.72 1.00
CA PRO A 153 23.67 27.82 1.29
C PRO A 153 22.38 27.76 0.46
N THR A 154 22.46 27.29 -0.77
CA THR A 154 21.30 27.10 -1.68
C THR A 154 20.31 26.09 -1.11
N PHE A 155 20.80 24.94 -0.62
CA PHE A 155 19.97 23.94 0.04
C PHE A 155 19.28 24.50 1.28
N VAL A 156 19.98 25.26 2.12
CA VAL A 156 19.41 25.86 3.33
C VAL A 156 18.25 26.80 2.97
N LYS A 157 18.43 27.64 1.92
CA LYS A 157 17.40 28.55 1.44
C LYS A 157 16.17 27.78 0.94
N GLU A 158 16.37 26.80 0.06
CA GLU A 158 15.30 26.01 -0.53
C GLU A 158 14.59 25.14 0.51
N ARG A 159 15.32 24.53 1.45
CA ARG A 159 14.71 23.80 2.55
C ARG A 159 13.83 24.67 3.45
N ARG A 160 14.25 25.91 3.74
CA ARG A 160 13.43 26.85 4.53
C ARG A 160 12.18 27.29 3.76
N ALA A 161 12.29 27.50 2.47
CA ALA A 161 11.15 27.80 1.60
C ALA A 161 10.15 26.60 1.58
N MET A 162 10.65 25.40 1.33
CA MET A 162 9.84 24.18 1.30
C MET A 162 9.18 23.89 2.64
N LYS A 163 9.87 24.17 3.76
CA LYS A 163 9.26 24.03 5.09
C LYS A 163 8.07 24.98 5.27
N ARG A 164 8.15 26.24 4.81
CA ARG A 164 7.02 27.17 4.88
C ARG A 164 5.85 26.68 4.03
N GLU A 165 6.11 26.21 2.82
CA GLU A 165 5.07 25.64 1.96
C GLU A 165 4.41 24.41 2.57
N TYR A 166 5.19 23.57 3.27
CA TYR A 166 4.63 22.44 4.01
C TYR A 166 3.75 22.91 5.19
N GLU A 167 4.15 23.93 5.94
CA GLU A 167 3.29 24.49 7.00
C GLU A 167 1.99 25.09 6.43
N GLU A 168 2.04 25.76 5.29
CA GLU A 168 0.86 26.24 4.57
C GLU A 168 -0.03 25.08 4.10
N PHE A 169 0.57 24.01 3.58
CA PHE A 169 -0.14 22.79 3.20
C PHE A 169 -0.86 22.18 4.42
N LYS A 170 -0.20 22.07 5.59
CA LYS A 170 -0.84 21.61 6.82
C LYS A 170 -2.04 22.48 7.23
N VAL A 171 -1.92 23.78 7.08
CA VAL A 171 -3.04 24.70 7.37
C VAL A 171 -4.23 24.44 6.46
N ARG A 172 -4.00 24.20 5.15
CA ARG A 172 -5.07 23.87 4.21
C ARG A 172 -5.73 22.54 4.57
N ILE A 173 -4.96 21.48 4.87
CA ILE A 173 -5.51 20.19 5.29
C ILE A 173 -6.33 20.33 6.57
N ASN A 174 -5.82 21.05 7.58
CA ASN A 174 -6.56 21.27 8.82
C ASN A 174 -7.85 22.08 8.57
N GLY A 175 -7.85 23.02 7.61
CA GLY A 175 -9.04 23.71 7.18
C GLY A 175 -10.10 22.77 6.58
N LEU A 176 -9.67 21.77 5.80
CA LEU A 176 -10.58 20.73 5.28
C LEU A 176 -11.16 19.88 6.43
N VAL A 177 -10.35 19.51 7.43
CA VAL A 177 -10.81 18.77 8.60
C VAL A 177 -11.88 19.57 9.35
N ALA A 178 -11.61 20.85 9.65
CA ALA A 178 -12.57 21.72 10.32
C ALA A 178 -13.87 21.94 9.52
N LYS A 179 -13.79 21.93 8.19
CA LYS A 179 -14.97 21.93 7.29
C LYS A 179 -15.73 20.61 7.40
N ALA A 180 -15.01 19.48 7.45
CA ALA A 180 -15.62 18.15 7.50
C ALA A 180 -16.37 17.86 8.80
N GLU A 181 -15.95 18.45 9.91
CA GLU A 181 -16.65 18.39 11.20
C GLU A 181 -18.05 19.02 11.15
N LYS A 182 -18.27 19.96 10.23
CA LYS A 182 -19.53 20.69 10.02
C LYS A 182 -20.28 20.16 8.78
N LYS A 183 -20.60 18.85 8.79
CA LYS A 183 -21.31 18.24 7.67
C LYS A 183 -22.64 18.97 7.41
N PRO A 184 -22.90 19.44 6.17
CA PRO A 184 -24.20 20.04 5.81
C PRO A 184 -25.35 19.03 5.95
N GLU A 185 -26.53 19.50 6.35
CA GLU A 185 -27.74 18.65 6.46
C GLU A 185 -28.11 18.02 5.13
N GLU A 186 -27.93 18.76 4.02
CA GLU A 186 -28.21 18.29 2.66
C GLU A 186 -27.10 17.39 2.07
N GLY A 187 -26.00 17.15 2.81
CA GLY A 187 -24.83 16.42 2.35
C GLY A 187 -23.79 17.31 1.67
N TRP A 188 -22.71 16.68 1.25
CA TRP A 188 -21.61 17.35 0.55
C TRP A 188 -21.95 17.57 -0.92
N VAL A 189 -21.42 18.65 -1.48
CA VAL A 189 -21.57 19.05 -2.89
C VAL A 189 -20.18 19.24 -3.49
N MET A 190 -19.96 18.75 -4.69
CA MET A 190 -18.72 18.93 -5.45
C MET A 190 -18.56 20.38 -5.95
N GLN A 191 -17.41 20.72 -6.47
CA GLN A 191 -17.12 22.08 -6.98
C GLN A 191 -18.02 22.49 -8.16
N ASP A 192 -18.50 21.53 -8.93
CA ASP A 192 -19.42 21.73 -10.05
C ASP A 192 -20.91 21.84 -9.64
N GLY A 193 -21.21 21.81 -8.33
CA GLY A 193 -22.55 21.87 -7.80
C GLY A 193 -23.30 20.52 -7.75
N THR A 194 -22.69 19.42 -8.19
CA THR A 194 -23.29 18.10 -8.09
C THR A 194 -23.19 17.52 -6.67
N PRO A 195 -24.19 16.78 -6.18
CA PRO A 195 -24.09 16.11 -4.89
C PRO A 195 -22.93 15.11 -4.86
N TRP A 196 -22.20 15.07 -3.72
CA TRP A 196 -21.15 14.09 -3.52
C TRP A 196 -21.71 12.66 -3.55
N PRO A 197 -21.23 11.77 -4.46
CA PRO A 197 -21.79 10.43 -4.57
C PRO A 197 -21.65 9.58 -3.31
N GLY A 198 -20.63 9.85 -2.48
CA GLY A 198 -20.35 9.18 -1.20
C GLY A 198 -21.14 9.71 0.00
N ASN A 199 -22.15 10.58 -0.18
CA ASN A 199 -22.96 11.10 0.92
C ASN A 199 -23.63 10.00 1.74
N ASN A 200 -24.03 8.89 1.10
CA ASN A 200 -24.46 7.69 1.78
C ASN A 200 -23.33 6.66 1.78
N THR A 201 -22.61 6.53 2.89
CA THR A 201 -21.45 5.63 3.01
C THR A 201 -21.78 4.13 2.91
N ARG A 202 -23.08 3.76 2.97
CA ARG A 202 -23.54 2.37 2.88
C ARG A 202 -24.11 2.00 1.52
N ASP A 203 -24.41 3.01 0.71
CA ASP A 203 -25.03 2.85 -0.62
C ASP A 203 -24.56 3.98 -1.53
N HIS A 204 -23.52 3.71 -2.32
CA HIS A 204 -22.95 4.66 -3.27
C HIS A 204 -22.26 3.93 -4.43
N PRO A 205 -22.19 4.54 -5.62
CA PRO A 205 -21.44 4.00 -6.75
C PRO A 205 -19.94 3.95 -6.47
N GLY A 206 -19.21 3.15 -7.24
CA GLY A 206 -17.75 3.20 -7.28
C GLY A 206 -17.27 4.52 -7.87
N MET A 207 -16.21 5.10 -7.29
CA MET A 207 -15.61 6.36 -7.71
C MET A 207 -14.14 6.16 -8.00
N ILE A 208 -13.65 6.73 -9.10
CA ILE A 208 -12.23 6.75 -9.46
C ILE A 208 -11.89 8.16 -9.94
N GLN A 209 -10.85 8.77 -9.34
CA GLN A 209 -10.32 10.06 -9.76
C GLN A 209 -8.81 9.97 -9.94
N VAL A 210 -8.31 10.39 -11.10
CA VAL A 210 -6.87 10.51 -11.35
C VAL A 210 -6.46 11.97 -11.11
N TYR A 211 -5.55 12.20 -10.17
CA TYR A 211 -5.03 13.55 -9.85
C TYR A 211 -3.71 13.85 -10.55
N LEU A 212 -2.81 12.86 -10.65
CA LEU A 212 -1.50 12.99 -11.28
C LEU A 212 -1.25 11.84 -12.26
N GLY A 213 -0.26 12.00 -13.14
CA GLY A 213 0.10 10.97 -14.14
C GLY A 213 -0.87 10.90 -15.32
N SER A 214 -1.66 11.94 -15.55
CA SER A 214 -2.42 12.20 -16.78
C SER A 214 -1.74 13.29 -17.60
N GLN A 215 -2.05 13.39 -18.88
CA GLN A 215 -1.46 14.42 -19.76
C GLN A 215 -1.65 15.82 -19.16
N GLY A 216 -0.54 16.56 -19.00
CA GLY A 216 -0.52 17.93 -18.48
C GLY A 216 -0.32 18.08 -16.97
N ALA A 217 -0.24 17.00 -16.20
CA ALA A 217 0.08 17.05 -14.77
C ALA A 217 1.60 17.04 -14.54
N LEU A 218 2.25 18.19 -14.77
CA LEU A 218 3.69 18.36 -14.60
C LEU A 218 4.03 18.97 -13.23
N ASP A 219 5.27 18.75 -12.79
CA ASP A 219 5.83 19.45 -11.64
C ASP A 219 6.23 20.91 -11.99
N VAL A 220 6.77 21.63 -11.02
CA VAL A 220 7.18 23.03 -11.23
C VAL A 220 8.41 23.20 -12.14
N GLU A 221 9.13 22.11 -12.42
CA GLU A 221 10.28 22.08 -13.32
C GLU A 221 9.90 21.58 -14.72
N GLY A 222 8.62 21.23 -14.94
CA GLY A 222 8.08 20.75 -16.21
C GLY A 222 8.26 19.25 -16.45
N HIS A 223 8.57 18.46 -15.41
CA HIS A 223 8.70 17.02 -15.52
C HIS A 223 7.41 16.29 -15.11
N GLU A 224 7.23 15.10 -15.63
CA GLU A 224 6.12 14.24 -15.24
C GLU A 224 6.22 13.80 -13.79
N LEU A 225 5.04 13.62 -13.17
CA LEU A 225 4.89 13.08 -11.81
C LEU A 225 4.30 11.66 -11.87
N PRO A 226 4.60 10.82 -10.87
CA PRO A 226 3.96 9.51 -10.74
C PRO A 226 2.45 9.64 -10.67
N ARG A 227 1.75 8.60 -11.13
CA ARG A 227 0.29 8.59 -11.10
C ARG A 227 -0.24 8.54 -9.68
N LEU A 228 -1.26 9.38 -9.38
CA LEU A 228 -2.02 9.36 -8.14
C LEU A 228 -3.50 9.18 -8.47
N VAL A 229 -4.09 8.12 -7.90
CA VAL A 229 -5.48 7.73 -8.16
C VAL A 229 -6.22 7.56 -6.83
N TYR A 230 -7.34 8.27 -6.68
CA TYR A 230 -8.34 8.01 -5.65
C TYR A 230 -9.28 6.92 -6.13
N VAL A 231 -9.59 5.98 -5.24
CA VAL A 231 -10.53 4.90 -5.52
C VAL A 231 -11.45 4.72 -4.32
N SER A 232 -12.75 4.85 -4.52
CA SER A 232 -13.74 4.37 -3.56
C SER A 232 -14.59 3.30 -4.24
N ARG A 233 -14.63 2.11 -3.65
CA ARG A 233 -15.40 1.00 -4.22
C ARG A 233 -16.89 1.20 -3.98
N GLU A 234 -17.71 0.65 -4.87
CA GLU A 234 -19.15 0.61 -4.70
C GLU A 234 -19.53 -0.03 -3.36
N LYS A 235 -20.55 0.54 -2.70
CA LYS A 235 -21.20 -0.02 -1.53
C LYS A 235 -22.67 -0.30 -1.85
N ARG A 236 -23.15 -1.46 -1.41
CA ARG A 236 -24.54 -1.88 -1.57
C ARG A 236 -25.11 -2.39 -0.26
N PRO A 237 -26.33 -2.02 0.12
CA PRO A 237 -26.99 -2.57 1.29
C PRO A 237 -27.13 -4.10 1.21
N GLY A 238 -26.91 -4.77 2.33
CA GLY A 238 -27.04 -6.23 2.43
C GLY A 238 -25.89 -7.05 1.80
N HIS A 239 -24.94 -6.41 1.12
CA HIS A 239 -23.77 -7.08 0.56
C HIS A 239 -22.61 -7.12 1.59
N ASN A 240 -21.96 -8.29 1.72
CA ASN A 240 -20.76 -8.41 2.55
C ASN A 240 -19.54 -7.88 1.80
N HIS A 241 -19.05 -6.73 2.19
CA HIS A 241 -17.90 -6.05 1.55
C HIS A 241 -16.54 -6.52 2.02
N HIS A 242 -16.44 -7.43 3.00
CA HIS A 242 -15.19 -8.03 3.49
C HIS A 242 -14.11 -7.01 3.96
N LYS A 243 -14.53 -5.85 4.46
CA LYS A 243 -13.64 -4.82 5.05
C LYS A 243 -12.39 -4.55 4.17
N LYS A 244 -11.19 -4.46 4.77
CA LYS A 244 -9.92 -4.20 4.09
C LYS A 244 -9.62 -5.19 2.96
N ALA A 245 -9.87 -6.48 3.14
CA ALA A 245 -9.62 -7.49 2.10
C ALA A 245 -10.44 -7.22 0.83
N GLY A 246 -11.71 -6.87 0.98
CA GLY A 246 -12.55 -6.51 -0.17
C GLY A 246 -12.15 -5.19 -0.82
N ALA A 247 -11.68 -4.20 -0.05
CA ALA A 247 -11.13 -2.95 -0.57
C ALA A 247 -9.88 -3.21 -1.41
N MET A 248 -8.95 -4.02 -0.90
CA MET A 248 -7.75 -4.42 -1.62
C MET A 248 -8.06 -5.18 -2.92
N ASN A 249 -9.04 -6.10 -2.89
CA ASN A 249 -9.49 -6.80 -4.10
C ASN A 249 -10.11 -5.83 -5.14
N ALA A 250 -10.78 -4.77 -4.69
CA ALA A 250 -11.26 -3.72 -5.59
C ALA A 250 -10.10 -2.97 -6.24
N LEU A 251 -9.06 -2.59 -5.46
CA LEU A 251 -7.85 -1.96 -5.99
C LEU A 251 -7.12 -2.84 -7.01
N VAL A 252 -7.00 -4.15 -6.74
CA VAL A 252 -6.39 -5.10 -7.70
C VAL A 252 -7.11 -5.04 -9.04
N ARG A 253 -8.45 -4.99 -9.06
CA ARG A 253 -9.23 -4.88 -10.30
C ARG A 253 -9.09 -3.53 -10.98
N VAL A 254 -9.14 -2.43 -10.22
CA VAL A 254 -8.98 -1.07 -10.77
C VAL A 254 -7.58 -0.89 -11.36
N SER A 255 -6.54 -1.28 -10.63
CA SER A 255 -5.17 -1.16 -11.12
C SER A 255 -4.88 -2.08 -12.31
N ALA A 256 -5.53 -3.25 -12.39
CA ALA A 256 -5.42 -4.13 -13.55
C ALA A 256 -5.94 -3.50 -14.86
N VAL A 257 -6.92 -2.59 -14.74
CA VAL A 257 -7.46 -1.85 -15.90
C VAL A 257 -6.59 -0.63 -16.25
N LEU A 258 -6.09 0.10 -15.24
CA LEU A 258 -5.43 1.38 -15.44
C LEU A 258 -3.91 1.24 -15.74
N THR A 259 -3.21 0.33 -15.08
CA THR A 259 -1.75 0.19 -15.15
C THR A 259 -1.28 -1.24 -15.35
N ASN A 260 -1.96 -2.19 -14.73
CA ASN A 260 -1.64 -3.61 -14.73
C ASN A 260 -0.17 -3.91 -14.38
N ALA A 261 0.40 -3.18 -13.43
CA ALA A 261 1.77 -3.41 -13.00
C ALA A 261 1.96 -4.83 -12.45
N PRO A 262 3.06 -5.53 -12.78
CA PRO A 262 3.29 -6.90 -12.33
C PRO A 262 3.54 -7.01 -10.83
N PHE A 263 3.87 -5.90 -10.16
CA PHE A 263 4.12 -5.85 -8.72
C PHE A 263 3.18 -4.87 -8.04
N ILE A 264 2.79 -5.21 -6.80
CA ILE A 264 1.90 -4.41 -5.96
C ILE A 264 2.52 -4.28 -4.58
N LEU A 265 2.73 -3.04 -4.11
CA LEU A 265 3.13 -2.76 -2.72
C LEU A 265 1.93 -2.23 -1.96
N ASN A 266 1.48 -2.93 -0.93
CA ASN A 266 0.43 -2.44 -0.06
C ASN A 266 0.98 -1.75 1.19
N LEU A 267 0.37 -0.62 1.54
CA LEU A 267 0.68 0.18 2.73
C LEU A 267 -0.61 0.58 3.43
N ASP A 268 -0.56 0.70 4.73
CA ASP A 268 -1.59 1.42 5.49
C ASP A 268 -1.38 2.92 5.35
N CYS A 269 -2.41 3.71 5.58
CA CYS A 269 -2.36 5.16 5.38
C CYS A 269 -1.38 5.89 6.32
N ASP A 270 -0.96 5.23 7.41
CA ASP A 270 -0.01 5.70 8.41
C ASP A 270 1.41 5.13 8.24
N HIS A 271 1.68 4.40 7.14
CA HIS A 271 2.97 3.79 6.86
C HIS A 271 3.70 4.48 5.70
N TYR A 272 4.49 5.49 5.99
CA TYR A 272 5.31 6.14 4.97
C TYR A 272 6.53 5.30 4.57
N VAL A 273 7.04 5.53 3.37
CA VAL A 273 8.26 4.91 2.86
C VAL A 273 9.46 5.61 3.48
N ASN A 274 10.13 4.96 4.43
CA ASN A 274 11.25 5.54 5.17
C ASN A 274 12.54 5.65 4.34
N ASN A 275 12.75 4.71 3.41
CA ASN A 275 13.90 4.71 2.49
C ASN A 275 13.41 4.76 1.05
N SER A 276 13.73 5.81 0.33
CA SER A 276 13.28 5.99 -1.06
C SER A 276 13.70 4.87 -2.00
N LYS A 277 14.78 4.15 -1.70
CA LYS A 277 15.29 3.01 -2.48
C LYS A 277 14.61 1.68 -2.15
N ALA A 278 13.66 1.64 -1.20
CA ALA A 278 13.02 0.40 -0.76
C ALA A 278 12.44 -0.42 -1.92
N VAL A 279 11.83 0.24 -2.91
CA VAL A 279 11.30 -0.46 -4.09
C VAL A 279 12.42 -1.13 -4.91
N ARG A 280 13.55 -0.45 -5.10
CA ARG A 280 14.71 -1.02 -5.80
C ARG A 280 15.28 -2.22 -5.05
N GLU A 281 15.30 -2.17 -3.72
CA GLU A 281 15.69 -3.30 -2.88
C GLU A 281 14.79 -4.52 -3.09
N ALA A 282 13.47 -4.31 -3.12
CA ALA A 282 12.52 -5.39 -3.43
C ALA A 282 12.71 -5.94 -4.84
N MET A 283 13.00 -5.08 -5.82
CA MET A 283 13.24 -5.51 -7.21
C MET A 283 14.51 -6.33 -7.37
N CYS A 284 15.50 -6.20 -6.48
CA CYS A 284 16.66 -7.11 -6.48
C CYS A 284 16.24 -8.58 -6.33
N PHE A 285 15.15 -8.86 -5.61
CA PHE A 285 14.59 -10.20 -5.46
C PHE A 285 13.60 -10.54 -6.56
N LEU A 286 12.60 -9.67 -6.78
CA LEU A 286 11.46 -9.95 -7.64
C LEU A 286 11.83 -9.96 -9.13
N MET A 287 12.86 -9.22 -9.53
CA MET A 287 13.40 -9.20 -10.91
C MET A 287 14.64 -10.07 -11.08
N ASP A 288 15.00 -10.89 -10.07
CA ASP A 288 16.07 -11.86 -10.23
C ASP A 288 15.68 -12.90 -11.30
N PRO A 289 16.54 -13.14 -12.33
CA PRO A 289 16.19 -14.02 -13.45
C PRO A 289 15.94 -15.49 -13.06
N GLN A 290 16.55 -15.94 -11.97
CA GLN A 290 16.48 -17.34 -11.52
C GLN A 290 15.38 -17.55 -10.47
N LEU A 291 15.28 -16.63 -9.50
CA LEU A 291 14.43 -16.77 -8.34
C LEU A 291 13.16 -15.94 -8.42
N GLY A 292 13.18 -14.77 -9.08
CA GLY A 292 12.08 -13.80 -9.06
C GLY A 292 10.73 -14.37 -9.48
N LYS A 293 10.71 -15.26 -10.48
CA LYS A 293 9.48 -15.93 -10.94
C LYS A 293 8.87 -16.90 -9.92
N LYS A 294 9.65 -17.33 -8.93
CA LYS A 294 9.22 -18.26 -7.87
C LYS A 294 8.79 -17.53 -6.59
N LEU A 295 9.05 -16.21 -6.51
CA LEU A 295 8.74 -15.42 -5.33
C LEU A 295 7.33 -14.87 -5.43
N CYS A 296 6.53 -15.12 -4.39
CA CYS A 296 5.18 -14.59 -4.26
C CYS A 296 5.21 -13.16 -3.76
N TYR A 297 6.06 -12.86 -2.78
CA TYR A 297 6.17 -11.54 -2.16
C TYR A 297 7.51 -11.29 -1.48
N VAL A 298 7.77 -10.02 -1.19
CA VAL A 298 8.87 -9.51 -0.35
C VAL A 298 8.25 -8.67 0.77
N GLN A 299 8.48 -9.07 2.03
CA GLN A 299 7.97 -8.36 3.20
C GLN A 299 9.04 -7.44 3.77
N PHE A 300 8.72 -6.16 3.91
CA PHE A 300 9.55 -5.20 4.65
C PHE A 300 9.27 -5.25 6.15
N PRO A 301 10.29 -4.99 6.99
CA PRO A 301 10.06 -4.81 8.41
C PRO A 301 9.33 -3.49 8.66
N GLN A 302 8.42 -3.48 9.65
CA GLN A 302 7.85 -2.25 10.17
C GLN A 302 8.81 -1.61 11.20
N ARG A 303 8.88 -0.29 11.18
CA ARG A 303 9.57 0.52 12.17
C ARG A 303 8.56 1.52 12.74
N PHE A 304 8.62 1.73 14.04
CA PHE A 304 7.65 2.56 14.73
C PHE A 304 8.34 3.80 15.28
N ASP A 305 7.81 4.97 14.97
CA ASP A 305 8.29 6.24 15.52
C ASP A 305 7.78 6.45 16.94
N GLY A 306 8.54 7.19 17.76
CA GLY A 306 8.14 7.55 19.12
C GLY A 306 8.26 6.43 20.17
N ILE A 307 8.79 5.26 19.83
CA ILE A 307 9.05 4.19 20.80
C ILE A 307 10.36 4.49 21.53
N ASP A 308 10.33 4.39 22.86
CA ASP A 308 11.55 4.40 23.66
C ASP A 308 12.36 3.13 23.38
N LEU A 309 13.53 3.30 22.77
CA LEU A 309 14.45 2.21 22.41
C LEU A 309 15.01 1.48 23.64
N HIS A 310 14.95 2.09 24.83
CA HIS A 310 15.39 1.51 26.09
C HIS A 310 14.26 0.76 26.83
N ASP A 311 13.00 0.94 26.40
CA ASP A 311 11.88 0.19 26.95
C ASP A 311 11.84 -1.22 26.34
N ARG A 312 12.29 -2.21 27.12
CA ARG A 312 12.30 -3.62 26.71
C ARG A 312 10.90 -4.13 26.34
N TYR A 313 9.84 -3.62 26.94
CA TYR A 313 8.48 -4.08 26.69
C TYR A 313 7.88 -3.43 25.44
N ALA A 314 8.10 -2.16 25.23
CA ALA A 314 7.66 -1.45 24.01
C ALA A 314 8.44 -1.89 22.75
N ASN A 315 9.69 -2.32 22.93
CA ASN A 315 10.58 -2.66 21.81
C ASN A 315 10.52 -4.14 21.37
N ARG A 316 9.44 -4.86 21.64
CA ARG A 316 9.22 -6.25 21.18
C ARG A 316 9.20 -6.38 19.65
N ASN A 317 8.88 -5.31 18.95
CA ASN A 317 8.87 -5.28 17.49
C ASN A 317 10.22 -5.62 16.87
N VAL A 318 11.34 -5.25 17.51
CA VAL A 318 12.69 -5.62 17.07
C VAL A 318 12.88 -7.15 17.10
N VAL A 319 12.43 -7.82 18.15
CA VAL A 319 12.52 -9.29 18.24
C VAL A 319 11.69 -9.95 17.13
N PHE A 320 10.50 -9.42 16.86
CA PHE A 320 9.63 -9.95 15.81
C PHE A 320 10.23 -9.73 14.41
N PHE A 321 10.57 -8.49 14.06
CA PHE A 321 11.00 -8.16 12.70
C PHE A 321 12.46 -8.50 12.40
N ASP A 322 13.37 -8.35 13.37
CA ASP A 322 14.81 -8.49 13.12
C ASP A 322 15.35 -9.89 13.44
N ILE A 323 14.61 -10.69 14.21
CA ILE A 323 15.02 -12.03 14.60
C ILE A 323 14.04 -13.08 14.07
N ASN A 324 12.76 -13.02 14.51
CA ASN A 324 11.78 -14.05 14.19
C ASN A 324 11.46 -14.11 12.70
N MET A 325 11.23 -12.94 12.07
CA MET A 325 10.94 -12.88 10.63
C MET A 325 12.10 -13.38 9.77
N LYS A 326 13.35 -13.10 10.16
CA LYS A 326 14.54 -13.65 9.49
C LYS A 326 14.66 -15.16 9.66
N GLY A 327 14.26 -15.67 10.81
CA GLY A 327 14.21 -17.12 11.06
C GLY A 327 13.13 -17.80 10.21
N LEU A 328 11.95 -17.21 10.13
CA LEU A 328 10.85 -17.70 9.28
C LEU A 328 11.25 -17.67 7.79
N ASP A 329 11.95 -16.64 7.34
CA ASP A 329 12.47 -16.57 5.97
C ASP A 329 13.43 -17.70 5.64
N GLY A 330 14.20 -18.20 6.64
CA GLY A 330 15.09 -19.34 6.48
C GLY A 330 14.37 -20.69 6.38
N ILE A 331 13.12 -20.79 6.83
CA ILE A 331 12.37 -22.06 6.86
C ILE A 331 11.40 -22.13 5.68
N GLN A 332 10.46 -21.18 5.59
CA GLN A 332 9.35 -21.26 4.63
C GLN A 332 9.07 -19.91 3.95
N GLY A 333 9.56 -18.83 4.50
CA GLY A 333 9.33 -17.46 4.11
C GLY A 333 8.77 -16.61 5.26
N PRO A 334 8.91 -15.28 5.19
CA PRO A 334 8.39 -14.38 6.20
C PRO A 334 6.86 -14.40 6.25
N VAL A 335 6.27 -14.03 7.37
CA VAL A 335 4.82 -13.87 7.49
C VAL A 335 4.39 -12.52 6.92
N TYR A 336 3.30 -12.49 6.15
CA TYR A 336 2.64 -11.25 5.76
C TYR A 336 2.00 -10.57 6.98
N VAL A 337 2.40 -9.34 7.26
CA VAL A 337 1.97 -8.61 8.48
C VAL A 337 0.87 -7.58 8.22
N GLY A 338 0.23 -7.62 7.05
CA GLY A 338 -0.89 -6.74 6.70
C GLY A 338 -0.51 -5.49 5.92
N THR A 339 0.78 -5.12 5.90
CA THR A 339 1.29 -3.89 5.28
C THR A 339 2.78 -4.04 4.96
N GLY A 340 3.35 -3.14 4.14
CA GLY A 340 4.76 -3.11 3.80
C GLY A 340 5.22 -4.34 3.00
N CYS A 341 4.37 -4.86 2.13
CA CYS A 341 4.64 -6.07 1.36
C CYS A 341 4.52 -5.82 -0.14
N VAL A 342 5.56 -6.19 -0.89
CA VAL A 342 5.54 -6.17 -2.36
C VAL A 342 5.15 -7.54 -2.87
N PHE A 343 3.98 -7.63 -3.48
CA PHE A 343 3.46 -8.86 -4.08
C PHE A 343 3.79 -8.95 -5.56
N ASN A 344 4.06 -10.15 -6.03
CA ASN A 344 3.87 -10.49 -7.44
C ASN A 344 2.37 -10.58 -7.71
N ARG A 345 1.85 -9.76 -8.62
CA ARG A 345 0.41 -9.70 -8.96
C ARG A 345 -0.13 -11.09 -9.34
N GLN A 346 0.63 -11.88 -10.07
CA GLN A 346 0.22 -13.21 -10.48
C GLN A 346 -0.03 -14.13 -9.28
N ALA A 347 0.73 -13.98 -8.20
CA ALA A 347 0.54 -14.77 -6.98
C ALA A 347 -0.81 -14.49 -6.30
N LEU A 348 -1.37 -13.29 -6.47
CA LEU A 348 -2.69 -12.92 -5.93
C LEU A 348 -3.85 -13.58 -6.68
N TYR A 349 -3.65 -13.94 -7.95
CA TYR A 349 -4.65 -14.67 -8.75
C TYR A 349 -4.56 -16.19 -8.60
N GLY A 350 -3.50 -16.69 -7.97
CA GLY A 350 -3.15 -18.10 -7.94
C GLY A 350 -2.40 -18.56 -9.20
N TYR A 351 -1.64 -19.64 -9.07
CA TYR A 351 -0.85 -20.19 -10.19
C TYR A 351 -1.66 -21.14 -11.05
N ASP A 352 -2.61 -21.86 -10.45
CA ASP A 352 -3.51 -22.76 -11.16
C ASP A 352 -4.95 -22.24 -11.05
N PRO A 353 -5.68 -22.12 -12.17
CA PRO A 353 -7.11 -21.88 -12.08
C PRO A 353 -7.76 -23.05 -11.33
N PRO A 354 -8.77 -22.81 -10.48
CA PRO A 354 -9.46 -23.89 -9.81
C PRO A 354 -9.96 -24.88 -10.85
N ARG A 355 -9.46 -26.12 -10.80
CA ARG A 355 -9.92 -27.18 -11.70
C ARG A 355 -11.38 -27.43 -11.35
N PRO A 356 -12.34 -27.30 -12.28
CA PRO A 356 -13.71 -27.65 -12.02
C PRO A 356 -13.72 -29.13 -11.59
N GLU A 357 -14.25 -29.43 -10.42
CA GLU A 357 -14.23 -30.76 -9.81
C GLU A 357 -14.87 -31.85 -10.69
N LYS A 358 -15.74 -31.49 -11.60
CA LYS A 358 -16.22 -32.33 -12.71
C LYS A 358 -16.74 -31.44 -13.83
N ARG A 359 -16.33 -31.68 -15.08
CA ARG A 359 -17.08 -31.16 -16.21
C ARG A 359 -18.53 -31.62 -16.04
N PRO A 360 -19.53 -30.72 -16.11
CA PRO A 360 -20.91 -31.15 -16.15
C PRO A 360 -21.04 -32.17 -17.27
N LYS A 361 -21.49 -33.39 -16.95
CA LYS A 361 -21.85 -34.36 -17.98
C LYS A 361 -22.85 -33.65 -18.88
N MET A 362 -22.49 -33.44 -20.15
CA MET A 362 -23.49 -33.02 -21.12
C MET A 362 -24.58 -34.11 -21.12
N THR A 363 -25.64 -33.85 -20.41
CA THR A 363 -26.90 -34.55 -20.60
C THR A 363 -27.30 -34.21 -22.02
N SER A 364 -27.27 -35.22 -22.90
CA SER A 364 -27.85 -35.11 -24.22
C SER A 364 -29.28 -34.63 -24.05
N ALA A 365 -29.50 -33.33 -24.32
CA ALA A 365 -30.87 -32.84 -24.42
C ALA A 365 -31.61 -33.69 -25.47
N PRO A 366 -32.80 -34.16 -25.20
CA PRO A 366 -33.57 -34.88 -26.22
C PRO A 366 -33.73 -33.94 -27.43
N ARG A 367 -33.32 -34.43 -28.59
CA ARG A 367 -33.45 -33.75 -29.88
C ARG A 367 -34.95 -33.45 -30.01
N ALA A 368 -35.31 -32.18 -30.11
CA ALA A 368 -36.66 -31.77 -30.51
C ALA A 368 -36.94 -32.35 -31.90
N PRO A 369 -38.15 -32.91 -32.11
CA PRO A 369 -38.54 -33.44 -33.43
C PRO A 369 -38.43 -32.33 -34.49
N GLY A 370 -37.74 -32.65 -35.62
CA GLY A 370 -37.47 -31.71 -36.67
C GLY A 370 -38.72 -31.13 -37.27
N VAL A 371 -38.82 -29.83 -37.36
CA VAL A 371 -39.69 -29.11 -38.28
C VAL A 371 -38.97 -29.10 -39.62
N LEU A 372 -39.50 -29.90 -40.53
CA LEU A 372 -39.16 -29.83 -41.98
C LEU A 372 -39.63 -28.45 -42.46
N GLN A 373 -38.68 -27.60 -42.78
CA GLN A 373 -38.92 -26.43 -43.61
C GLN A 373 -38.69 -26.84 -45.05
N GLU A 374 -39.79 -26.95 -45.80
CA GLU A 374 -39.80 -27.05 -47.26
C GLU A 374 -39.11 -25.80 -47.85
N ALA A 375 -38.06 -26.01 -48.58
CA ALA A 375 -37.47 -24.99 -49.43
C ALA A 375 -38.32 -24.88 -50.68
N GLY A 376 -39.08 -23.82 -50.79
CA GLY A 376 -39.71 -23.40 -52.05
C GLY A 376 -38.60 -22.88 -53.00
N GLN A 377 -38.42 -23.56 -54.11
CA GLN A 377 -37.88 -22.98 -55.33
C GLN A 377 -38.88 -21.98 -55.88
N GLU A 378 -38.42 -20.80 -56.26
CA GLU A 378 -38.90 -20.08 -57.42
C GLU A 378 -38.05 -18.82 -57.67
N GLY A 379 -37.58 -18.67 -58.95
CA GLY A 379 -37.29 -17.43 -59.61
C GLY A 379 -35.82 -17.02 -59.74
#